data_0e2bed37ac1efd03cd7493e2c617e91c
#
_entry.id   0e2bed37ac1efd03cd7493e2c617e91c
#
_cell.length_a   1.000
_cell.length_b   1.000
_cell.length_c   1.000
_cell.angle_alpha   90.00
_cell.angle_beta   90.00
_cell.angle_gamma   90.00
#
_symmetry.space_group_name_H-M   'P 1'
#
loop_
_entity.id
_entity.type
_entity.pdbx_description
1 polymer ?
#
loop_
_entity_poly.entity_id
_entity_poly.type
_entity_poly.pdbx_seq_one_letter_code
_entity_poly.pdbx_strand_id
1 'polypeptide(L)'
;VSVDAKEPTRYSVYLGSGGLGLPDRDYYLDDSERGKDIQTKYREYLTFLFDQAGYADAAGMAENVYAFEDSIARKVSWDRATRRNRDLTYNALSPEELGKLVEGFPTTAMLTASGFADTDRFIVGDLPPTAEEAEALGLDEATLAKIGGGTPAMMTLLLDTPMDVLQAWTIKEFLSDHSDVLPTKFDEANFAFYGKLLRGQPEQRPRWKRAIDHAEGGLGELIGASYVERYFPPENKAAMEELVENLRTALGQS
;
A
#
# COMPACT_ATOMS: atom_id res chain seq x y z
N VAL A 1 11.87 -0.64 -2.47
CA VAL A 1 12.99 -0.18 -3.31
C VAL A 1 12.48 -0.05 -4.74
N SER A 2 12.77 1.07 -5.41
CA SER A 2 12.37 1.33 -6.79
C SER A 2 13.42 2.19 -7.49
N VAL A 3 13.36 2.26 -8.83
CA VAL A 3 14.16 3.22 -9.60
C VAL A 3 13.83 4.63 -9.11
N ASP A 4 14.84 5.45 -8.87
CA ASP A 4 14.66 6.83 -8.40
C ASP A 4 13.96 7.67 -9.48
N ALA A 5 12.92 8.41 -9.09
CA ALA A 5 12.08 9.17 -10.01
C ALA A 5 12.81 10.38 -10.64
N LYS A 6 13.83 10.92 -9.97
CA LYS A 6 14.65 12.04 -10.47
C LYS A 6 16.02 11.62 -10.98
N GLU A 7 16.51 10.44 -10.56
CA GLU A 7 17.81 9.87 -10.92
C GLU A 7 17.64 8.43 -11.44
N PRO A 8 17.14 8.21 -12.64
CA PRO A 8 16.72 6.89 -13.12
C PRO A 8 17.84 5.86 -13.28
N THR A 9 19.09 6.25 -13.04
CA THR A 9 20.26 5.36 -13.03
C THR A 9 20.55 4.72 -11.67
N ARG A 10 19.76 5.05 -10.63
CA ARG A 10 19.92 4.50 -9.28
C ARG A 10 18.61 3.94 -8.72
N TYR A 11 18.73 3.07 -7.74
CA TYR A 11 17.61 2.65 -6.91
C TYR A 11 17.54 3.50 -5.64
N SER A 12 16.35 3.77 -5.16
CA SER A 12 16.09 4.45 -3.88
C SER A 12 15.07 3.70 -3.06
N VAL A 13 15.17 3.84 -1.74
CA VAL A 13 14.17 3.33 -0.80
C VAL A 13 13.09 4.38 -0.65
N TYR A 14 11.85 4.00 -1.00
CA TYR A 14 10.69 4.87 -0.84
C TYR A 14 9.97 4.51 0.45
N LEU A 15 9.61 5.53 1.21
CA LEU A 15 8.80 5.45 2.41
C LEU A 15 7.50 6.21 2.19
N GLY A 16 6.43 5.70 2.75
CA GLY A 16 5.13 6.35 2.74
C GLY A 16 4.21 5.70 3.77
N SER A 17 3.16 6.41 4.14
CA SER A 17 2.13 5.87 5.01
C SER A 17 1.21 4.92 4.22
N GLY A 18 0.72 3.91 4.91
CA GLY A 18 -0.21 2.92 4.38
C GLY A 18 -1.03 2.33 5.52
N GLY A 19 -1.59 1.13 5.32
CA GLY A 19 -2.20 0.35 6.39
C GLY A 19 -3.72 0.47 6.48
N LEU A 20 -4.37 0.95 5.43
CA LEU A 20 -5.82 0.87 5.30
C LEU A 20 -6.22 -0.51 4.78
N GLY A 21 -7.18 -1.17 5.44
CA GLY A 21 -7.74 -2.41 4.95
C GLY A 21 -8.81 -2.20 3.88
N LEU A 22 -9.51 -1.07 3.87
CA LEU A 22 -10.34 -0.63 2.75
C LEU A 22 -9.49 0.01 1.65
N PRO A 23 -9.94 -0.01 0.37
CA PRO A 23 -9.10 0.38 -0.78
C PRO A 23 -8.59 1.83 -0.78
N ASP A 24 -9.27 2.74 -0.11
CA ASP A 24 -8.90 4.15 -0.01
C ASP A 24 -9.48 4.79 1.26
N ARG A 25 -8.90 5.93 1.69
CA ARG A 25 -9.43 6.73 2.81
C ARG A 25 -10.90 7.11 2.64
N ASP A 26 -11.32 7.33 1.41
CA ASP A 26 -12.69 7.79 1.12
C ASP A 26 -13.75 6.78 1.59
N TYR A 27 -13.44 5.48 1.65
CA TYR A 27 -14.34 4.48 2.21
C TYR A 27 -14.61 4.65 3.71
N TYR A 28 -13.65 5.21 4.47
CA TYR A 28 -13.82 5.51 5.91
C TYR A 28 -14.57 6.84 6.11
N LEU A 29 -14.50 7.75 5.13
CA LEU A 29 -15.10 9.08 5.20
C LEU A 29 -16.52 9.14 4.61
N ASP A 30 -16.96 8.07 3.91
CA ASP A 30 -18.25 8.03 3.23
C ASP A 30 -19.39 7.79 4.23
N ASP A 31 -20.16 8.84 4.50
CA ASP A 31 -21.33 8.83 5.39
C ASP A 31 -22.63 8.40 4.70
N SER A 32 -22.59 8.07 3.39
CA SER A 32 -23.75 7.56 2.66
C SER A 32 -24.21 6.21 3.24
N GLU A 33 -25.45 5.82 2.95
CA GLU A 33 -25.98 4.51 3.34
C GLU A 33 -25.10 3.37 2.81
N ARG A 34 -24.62 3.48 1.56
CA ARG A 34 -23.70 2.51 0.96
C ARG A 34 -22.34 2.49 1.67
N GLY A 35 -21.78 3.66 1.98
CA GLY A 35 -20.53 3.76 2.72
C GLY A 35 -20.63 3.09 4.09
N LYS A 36 -21.69 3.36 4.84
CA LYS A 36 -21.96 2.76 6.14
C LYS A 36 -22.17 1.24 6.07
N ASP A 37 -22.82 0.74 5.03
CA ASP A 37 -22.98 -0.70 4.82
C ASP A 37 -21.61 -1.36 4.57
N ILE A 38 -20.75 -0.78 3.71
CA ILE A 38 -19.39 -1.28 3.47
C ILE A 38 -18.58 -1.29 4.76
N GLN A 39 -18.60 -0.20 5.53
CA GLN A 39 -17.89 -0.09 6.81
C GLN A 39 -18.37 -1.14 7.81
N THR A 40 -19.68 -1.41 7.87
CA THR A 40 -20.27 -2.45 8.71
C THR A 40 -19.80 -3.84 8.29
N LYS A 41 -19.86 -4.15 6.99
CA LYS A 41 -19.40 -5.42 6.43
C LYS A 41 -17.89 -5.63 6.61
N TYR A 42 -17.12 -4.55 6.59
CA TYR A 42 -15.69 -4.62 6.87
C TYR A 42 -15.42 -5.00 8.34
N ARG A 43 -16.13 -4.42 9.30
CA ARG A 43 -16.03 -4.81 10.72
C ARG A 43 -16.47 -6.26 10.95
N GLU A 44 -17.50 -6.73 10.26
CA GLU A 44 -17.90 -8.15 10.27
C GLU A 44 -16.76 -9.05 9.76
N TYR A 45 -16.08 -8.65 8.67
CA TYR A 45 -14.92 -9.36 8.14
C TYR A 45 -13.75 -9.36 9.12
N LEU A 46 -13.42 -8.24 9.75
CA LEU A 46 -12.40 -8.16 10.80
C LEU A 46 -12.75 -9.06 11.99
N THR A 47 -14.00 -9.04 12.44
CA THR A 47 -14.48 -9.92 13.53
C THR A 47 -14.27 -11.39 13.18
N PHE A 48 -14.60 -11.79 11.94
CA PHE A 48 -14.33 -13.14 11.46
C PHE A 48 -12.82 -13.48 11.55
N LEU A 49 -11.94 -12.61 11.08
CA LEU A 49 -10.49 -12.87 11.11
C LEU A 49 -9.97 -13.05 12.54
N PHE A 50 -10.40 -12.19 13.48
CA PHE A 50 -9.97 -12.26 14.88
C PHE A 50 -10.55 -13.45 15.62
N ASP A 51 -11.81 -13.85 15.33
CA ASP A 51 -12.39 -15.08 15.85
C ASP A 51 -11.56 -16.31 15.41
N GLN A 52 -11.20 -16.34 14.12
CA GLN A 52 -10.37 -17.43 13.58
C GLN A 52 -8.92 -17.41 14.10
N ALA A 53 -8.41 -16.25 14.51
CA ALA A 53 -7.11 -16.09 15.15
C ALA A 53 -7.14 -16.41 16.66
N GLY A 54 -8.32 -16.70 17.22
CA GLY A 54 -8.49 -17.10 18.62
C GLY A 54 -8.57 -15.96 19.62
N TYR A 55 -8.92 -14.76 19.19
CA TYR A 55 -9.18 -13.63 20.10
C TYR A 55 -10.45 -13.88 20.91
N ALA A 56 -10.36 -13.73 22.23
CA ALA A 56 -11.50 -13.94 23.13
C ALA A 56 -12.61 -12.89 22.93
N ASP A 57 -12.24 -11.66 22.59
CA ASP A 57 -13.15 -10.58 22.18
C ASP A 57 -12.82 -10.13 20.76
N ALA A 58 -13.19 -10.97 19.80
CA ALA A 58 -12.94 -10.70 18.38
C ALA A 58 -13.66 -9.45 17.89
N ALA A 59 -14.88 -9.19 18.36
CA ALA A 59 -15.65 -8.02 17.95
C ALA A 59 -15.05 -6.72 18.52
N GLY A 60 -14.67 -6.70 19.79
CA GLY A 60 -14.00 -5.54 20.40
C GLY A 60 -12.67 -5.24 19.73
N MET A 61 -11.87 -6.27 19.39
CA MET A 61 -10.62 -6.08 18.67
C MET A 61 -10.85 -5.59 17.23
N ALA A 62 -11.90 -6.04 16.55
CA ALA A 62 -12.28 -5.53 15.24
C ALA A 62 -12.62 -4.04 15.26
N GLU A 63 -13.34 -3.57 16.28
CA GLU A 63 -13.61 -2.15 16.45
C GLU A 63 -12.33 -1.34 16.74
N ASN A 64 -11.42 -1.86 17.57
CA ASN A 64 -10.15 -1.19 17.87
C ASN A 64 -9.26 -1.06 16.62
N VAL A 65 -9.14 -2.11 15.83
CA VAL A 65 -8.37 -2.08 14.57
C VAL A 65 -9.05 -1.17 13.54
N TYR A 66 -10.38 -1.22 13.43
CA TYR A 66 -11.10 -0.30 12.55
C TYR A 66 -10.90 1.17 12.96
N ALA A 67 -10.95 1.48 14.25
CA ALA A 67 -10.71 2.84 14.75
C ALA A 67 -9.27 3.32 14.49
N PHE A 68 -8.29 2.42 14.56
CA PHE A 68 -6.92 2.71 14.17
C PHE A 68 -6.82 3.05 12.67
N GLU A 69 -7.41 2.23 11.78
CA GLU A 69 -7.44 2.48 10.34
C GLU A 69 -8.23 3.75 9.97
N ASP A 70 -9.36 4.02 10.65
CA ASP A 70 -10.12 5.28 10.49
C ASP A 70 -9.27 6.50 10.89
N SER A 71 -8.43 6.36 11.93
CA SER A 71 -7.45 7.39 12.29
C SER A 71 -6.39 7.59 11.21
N ILE A 72 -5.90 6.52 10.58
CA ILE A 72 -5.01 6.61 9.41
C ILE A 72 -5.72 7.37 8.27
N ALA A 73 -6.96 7.00 7.96
CA ALA A 73 -7.73 7.62 6.88
C ALA A 73 -7.94 9.12 7.09
N ARG A 74 -8.25 9.55 8.31
CA ARG A 74 -8.60 10.94 8.64
C ARG A 74 -7.39 11.83 8.92
N LYS A 75 -6.37 11.30 9.59
CA LYS A 75 -5.25 12.11 10.10
C LYS A 75 -3.99 12.00 9.25
N VAL A 76 -3.75 10.82 8.65
CA VAL A 76 -2.51 10.50 7.95
C VAL A 76 -2.66 10.62 6.45
N SER A 77 -3.68 9.97 5.88
CA SER A 77 -3.80 9.77 4.44
C SER A 77 -4.12 11.06 3.68
N TRP A 78 -3.40 11.30 2.59
CA TRP A 78 -3.70 12.34 1.63
C TRP A 78 -4.81 11.90 0.67
N ASP A 79 -5.50 12.84 0.02
CA ASP A 79 -6.44 12.51 -1.02
C ASP A 79 -5.73 11.93 -2.26
N ARG A 80 -6.51 11.26 -3.11
CA ARG A 80 -5.97 10.57 -4.29
C ARG A 80 -5.33 11.52 -5.31
N ALA A 81 -5.86 12.72 -5.49
CA ALA A 81 -5.32 13.69 -6.44
C ALA A 81 -4.00 14.27 -5.95
N THR A 82 -3.95 14.63 -4.66
CA THR A 82 -2.74 15.18 -4.02
C THR A 82 -1.59 14.18 -4.01
N ARG A 83 -1.86 12.89 -3.76
CA ARG A 83 -0.85 11.81 -3.83
C ARG A 83 -0.25 11.60 -5.24
N ARG A 84 -0.85 12.13 -6.28
CA ARG A 84 -0.33 12.07 -7.65
C ARG A 84 0.55 13.25 -8.02
N ASN A 85 0.60 14.28 -7.20
CA ASN A 85 1.47 15.43 -7.41
C ASN A 85 2.92 15.05 -7.10
N ARG A 86 3.75 14.92 -8.15
CA ARG A 86 5.14 14.48 -8.04
C ARG A 86 6.04 15.47 -7.33
N ASP A 87 5.70 16.77 -7.35
CA ASP A 87 6.48 17.80 -6.67
C ASP A 87 6.29 17.73 -5.15
N LEU A 88 5.13 17.23 -4.69
CA LEU A 88 4.84 17.00 -3.27
C LEU A 88 5.32 15.64 -2.76
N THR A 89 5.49 14.66 -3.63
CA THR A 89 5.73 13.26 -3.24
C THR A 89 7.17 12.79 -3.41
N TYR A 90 8.10 13.72 -3.60
CA TYR A 90 9.52 13.40 -3.71
C TYR A 90 10.34 14.20 -2.69
N ASN A 91 10.42 13.71 -1.47
CA ASN A 91 11.12 14.34 -0.36
C ASN A 91 12.31 13.46 0.05
N ALA A 92 13.51 13.85 -0.37
CA ALA A 92 14.72 13.10 -0.08
C ALA A 92 15.22 13.44 1.33
N LEU A 93 15.31 12.44 2.21
CA LEU A 93 15.78 12.56 3.58
C LEU A 93 16.92 11.59 3.86
N SER A 94 17.88 12.03 4.65
CA SER A 94 18.86 11.16 5.31
C SER A 94 18.20 10.39 6.48
N PRO A 95 18.82 9.31 6.98
CA PRO A 95 18.35 8.62 8.18
C PRO A 95 18.23 9.54 9.40
N GLU A 96 19.13 10.52 9.52
CA GLU A 96 19.11 11.48 10.61
C GLU A 96 17.92 12.44 10.52
N GLU A 97 17.63 12.97 9.34
CA GLU A 97 16.46 13.83 9.10
C GLU A 97 15.15 13.05 9.29
N LEU A 98 15.09 11.80 8.81
CA LEU A 98 13.96 10.92 9.05
C LEU A 98 13.74 10.68 10.55
N GLY A 99 14.80 10.49 11.32
CA GLY A 99 14.73 10.32 12.78
C GLY A 99 14.28 11.55 13.55
N LYS A 100 14.36 12.74 12.94
CA LYS A 100 13.91 14.02 13.53
C LYS A 100 12.44 14.33 13.25
N LEU A 101 11.78 13.58 12.36
CA LEU A 101 10.38 13.84 12.01
C LEU A 101 9.44 13.75 13.21
N VAL A 102 9.67 12.78 14.10
CA VAL A 102 8.89 12.58 15.34
C VAL A 102 9.81 12.18 16.47
N GLU A 103 9.86 12.99 17.51
CA GLU A 103 10.66 12.71 18.71
C GLU A 103 10.16 11.42 19.39
N GLY A 104 11.09 10.55 19.78
CA GLY A 104 10.77 9.28 20.44
C GLY A 104 10.39 8.13 19.48
N PHE A 105 10.19 8.37 18.19
CA PHE A 105 9.93 7.28 17.27
C PHE A 105 11.22 6.47 17.02
N PRO A 106 11.17 5.11 17.12
CA PRO A 106 12.36 4.25 17.04
C PRO A 106 12.85 4.05 15.60
N THR A 107 13.15 5.14 14.88
CA THR A 107 13.53 5.14 13.45
C THR A 107 14.68 4.18 13.16
N THR A 108 15.77 4.22 13.97
CA THR A 108 16.92 3.34 13.76
C THR A 108 16.56 1.87 13.90
N ALA A 109 15.73 1.51 14.89
CA ALA A 109 15.26 0.14 15.08
C ALA A 109 14.37 -0.32 13.91
N MET A 110 13.49 0.56 13.43
CA MET A 110 12.64 0.31 12.26
C MET A 110 13.49 0.05 11.00
N LEU A 111 14.45 0.91 10.71
CA LEU A 111 15.34 0.76 9.54
C LEU A 111 16.17 -0.51 9.62
N THR A 112 16.68 -0.84 10.81
CA THR A 112 17.45 -2.07 11.04
C THR A 112 16.58 -3.31 10.82
N ALA A 113 15.39 -3.34 11.39
CA ALA A 113 14.46 -4.47 11.24
C ALA A 113 14.00 -4.67 9.80
N SER A 114 13.92 -3.58 9.01
CA SER A 114 13.55 -3.59 7.59
C SER A 114 14.73 -3.89 6.65
N GLY A 115 15.95 -4.06 7.17
CA GLY A 115 17.15 -4.33 6.36
C GLY A 115 17.74 -3.10 5.67
N PHE A 116 17.40 -1.89 6.12
CA PHE A 116 17.83 -0.61 5.53
C PHE A 116 18.75 0.20 6.46
N ALA A 117 19.42 -0.45 7.42
CA ALA A 117 20.32 0.21 8.38
C ALA A 117 21.46 1.00 7.72
N ASP A 118 21.98 0.50 6.60
CA ASP A 118 23.10 1.08 5.86
C ASP A 118 22.66 2.00 4.71
N THR A 119 21.37 2.31 4.62
CA THR A 119 20.83 3.19 3.58
C THR A 119 21.04 4.65 3.98
N ASP A 120 21.66 5.42 3.11
CA ASP A 120 22.03 6.82 3.35
C ASP A 120 20.95 7.83 2.94
N ARG A 121 19.93 7.39 2.18
CA ARG A 121 18.89 8.26 1.61
C ARG A 121 17.58 7.53 1.42
N PHE A 122 16.51 8.18 1.83
CA PHE A 122 15.11 7.75 1.66
C PHE A 122 14.32 8.79 0.89
N ILE A 123 13.37 8.35 0.06
CA ILE A 123 12.39 9.24 -0.56
C ILE A 123 11.08 9.06 0.20
N VAL A 124 10.63 10.11 0.89
CA VAL A 124 9.35 10.12 1.62
C VAL A 124 8.26 10.66 0.70
N GLY A 125 7.25 9.82 0.44
CA GLY A 125 6.19 10.12 -0.53
C GLY A 125 5.05 10.98 0.01
N ASP A 126 4.91 11.10 1.32
CA ASP A 126 3.81 11.80 1.98
C ASP A 126 4.31 12.62 3.19
N LEU A 127 5.27 13.47 2.91
CA LEU A 127 5.74 14.48 3.85
C LEU A 127 4.97 15.79 3.60
N PRO A 128 4.16 16.27 4.57
CA PRO A 128 3.46 17.54 4.41
C PRO A 128 4.45 18.69 4.16
N PRO A 129 4.20 19.55 3.16
CA PRO A 129 5.09 20.67 2.89
C PRO A 129 5.07 21.68 4.05
N THR A 130 6.20 22.31 4.28
CA THR A 130 6.29 23.49 5.15
C THR A 130 5.51 24.66 4.55
N ALA A 131 5.25 25.70 5.32
CA ALA A 131 4.56 26.90 4.82
C ALA A 131 5.33 27.57 3.67
N GLU A 132 6.67 27.57 3.74
CA GLU A 132 7.54 28.13 2.70
C GLU A 132 7.49 27.30 1.40
N GLU A 133 7.52 25.96 1.52
CA GLU A 133 7.40 25.05 0.38
C GLU A 133 6.01 25.16 -0.26
N ALA A 134 4.95 25.26 0.56
CA ALA A 134 3.59 25.43 0.08
C ALA A 134 3.42 26.72 -0.73
N GLU A 135 3.99 27.84 -0.25
CA GLU A 135 4.01 29.11 -0.96
C GLU A 135 4.82 29.03 -2.26
N ALA A 136 6.02 28.43 -2.23
CA ALA A 136 6.89 28.24 -3.39
C ALA A 136 6.23 27.38 -4.48
N LEU A 137 5.42 26.39 -4.10
CA LEU A 137 4.66 25.54 -5.00
C LEU A 137 3.30 26.13 -5.42
N GLY A 138 2.94 27.29 -4.88
CA GLY A 138 1.67 27.96 -5.20
C GLY A 138 0.44 27.17 -4.76
N LEU A 139 0.53 26.43 -3.64
CA LEU A 139 -0.58 25.62 -3.13
C LEU A 139 -1.63 26.52 -2.49
N ASP A 140 -2.87 26.37 -2.93
CA ASP A 140 -4.01 27.07 -2.34
C ASP A 140 -4.51 26.35 -1.06
N GLU A 141 -5.33 27.04 -0.27
CA GLU A 141 -5.92 26.53 0.96
C GLU A 141 -6.76 25.25 0.70
N ALA A 142 -7.45 25.17 -0.44
CA ALA A 142 -8.26 24.02 -0.80
C ALA A 142 -7.41 22.77 -1.08
N THR A 143 -6.21 22.93 -1.63
CA THR A 143 -5.24 21.85 -1.83
C THR A 143 -4.59 21.46 -0.51
N LEU A 144 -4.19 22.43 0.32
CA LEU A 144 -3.61 22.18 1.64
C LEU A 144 -4.56 21.42 2.56
N ALA A 145 -5.86 21.72 2.51
CA ALA A 145 -6.89 21.00 3.28
C ALA A 145 -7.04 19.52 2.89
N LYS A 146 -6.49 19.08 1.75
CA LYS A 146 -6.51 17.69 1.27
C LYS A 146 -5.23 16.93 1.62
N ILE A 147 -4.20 17.63 2.09
CA ILE A 147 -2.95 17.06 2.57
C ILE A 147 -3.19 16.58 3.99
N GLY A 148 -3.06 15.27 4.21
CA GLY A 148 -3.04 14.68 5.56
C GLY A 148 -1.69 14.87 6.23
N GLY A 149 -1.59 14.42 7.47
CA GLY A 149 -0.33 14.52 8.24
C GLY A 149 0.80 13.59 7.75
N GLY A 150 0.53 12.68 6.82
CA GLY A 150 1.51 11.82 6.17
C GLY A 150 2.36 10.97 7.10
N THR A 151 3.61 10.74 6.70
CA THR A 151 4.58 9.93 7.46
C THR A 151 4.76 10.42 8.91
N PRO A 152 4.91 11.72 9.24
CA PRO A 152 5.02 12.15 10.63
C PRO A 152 3.78 11.81 11.47
N ALA A 153 2.58 12.00 10.93
CA ALA A 153 1.36 11.65 11.63
C ALA A 153 1.20 10.14 11.81
N MET A 154 1.66 9.33 10.84
CA MET A 154 1.69 7.87 10.99
C MET A 154 2.64 7.44 12.10
N MET A 155 3.85 8.00 12.16
CA MET A 155 4.81 7.72 13.23
C MET A 155 4.22 8.06 14.60
N THR A 156 3.57 9.21 14.73
CA THR A 156 2.90 9.62 15.97
C THR A 156 1.76 8.67 16.32
N LEU A 157 0.91 8.33 15.36
CA LEU A 157 -0.21 7.41 15.56
C LEU A 157 0.26 6.02 16.03
N LEU A 158 1.38 5.52 15.48
CA LEU A 158 1.98 4.25 15.90
C LEU A 158 2.48 4.30 17.34
N LEU A 159 3.07 5.43 17.79
CA LEU A 159 3.50 5.61 19.19
C LEU A 159 2.31 5.66 20.16
N ASP A 160 1.22 6.28 19.75
CA ASP A 160 0.03 6.48 20.58
C ASP A 160 -0.91 5.25 20.63
N THR A 161 -0.73 4.29 19.72
CA THR A 161 -1.61 3.12 19.60
C THR A 161 -1.14 1.99 20.53
N PRO A 162 -2.05 1.38 21.32
CA PRO A 162 -1.71 0.23 22.16
C PRO A 162 -1.10 -0.92 21.34
N MET A 163 -0.10 -1.60 21.93
CA MET A 163 0.67 -2.64 21.24
C MET A 163 -0.19 -3.84 20.82
N ASP A 164 -1.20 -4.20 21.58
CA ASP A 164 -2.15 -5.29 21.26
C ASP A 164 -2.98 -4.96 20.01
N VAL A 165 -3.35 -3.68 19.81
CA VAL A 165 -4.04 -3.22 18.59
C VAL A 165 -3.10 -3.28 17.39
N LEU A 166 -1.84 -2.85 17.53
CA LEU A 166 -0.83 -2.94 16.45
C LEU A 166 -0.53 -4.39 16.07
N GLN A 167 -0.44 -5.29 17.05
CA GLN A 167 -0.27 -6.72 16.80
C GLN A 167 -1.49 -7.30 16.07
N ALA A 168 -2.70 -6.97 16.53
CA ALA A 168 -3.93 -7.41 15.88
C ALA A 168 -4.04 -6.88 14.43
N TRP A 169 -3.71 -5.62 14.22
CA TRP A 169 -3.66 -5.03 12.87
C TRP A 169 -2.67 -5.78 11.96
N THR A 170 -1.47 -6.11 12.44
CA THR A 170 -0.49 -6.90 11.68
C THR A 170 -1.00 -8.30 11.38
N ILE A 171 -1.65 -8.97 12.35
CA ILE A 171 -2.27 -10.29 12.17
C ILE A 171 -3.38 -10.23 11.11
N LYS A 172 -4.22 -9.19 11.15
CA LYS A 172 -5.27 -8.96 10.14
C LYS A 172 -4.69 -8.84 8.74
N GLU A 173 -3.64 -8.03 8.57
CA GLU A 173 -2.96 -7.91 7.26
C GLU A 173 -2.46 -9.27 6.78
N PHE A 174 -1.74 -10.01 7.64
CA PHE A 174 -1.24 -11.33 7.28
C PHE A 174 -2.36 -12.30 6.87
N LEU A 175 -3.44 -12.41 7.64
CA LEU A 175 -4.56 -13.31 7.34
C LEU A 175 -5.32 -12.92 6.07
N SER A 176 -5.47 -11.63 5.83
CA SER A 176 -6.15 -11.10 4.63
C SER A 176 -5.32 -11.34 3.37
N ASP A 177 -4.03 -11.01 3.41
CA ASP A 177 -3.12 -11.12 2.27
C ASP A 177 -2.83 -12.55 1.86
N HIS A 178 -2.87 -13.49 2.83
CA HIS A 178 -2.61 -14.91 2.58
C HIS A 178 -3.90 -15.76 2.54
N SER A 179 -5.07 -15.12 2.46
CA SER A 179 -6.36 -15.81 2.52
C SER A 179 -6.54 -16.92 1.48
N ASP A 180 -5.92 -16.78 0.29
CA ASP A 180 -5.97 -17.72 -0.83
C ASP A 180 -5.19 -19.03 -0.60
N VAL A 181 -4.20 -19.01 0.32
CA VAL A 181 -3.39 -20.19 0.71
C VAL A 181 -3.75 -20.71 2.10
N LEU A 182 -4.60 -20.02 2.85
CA LEU A 182 -5.17 -20.46 4.11
C LEU A 182 -6.35 -21.43 3.89
N PRO A 183 -6.92 -22.05 4.94
CA PRO A 183 -8.13 -22.85 4.84
C PRO A 183 -9.26 -22.12 4.11
N THR A 184 -10.06 -22.86 3.34
CA THR A 184 -11.10 -22.33 2.42
C THR A 184 -11.98 -21.24 3.01
N LYS A 185 -12.30 -21.31 4.31
CA LYS A 185 -13.11 -20.30 5.01
C LYS A 185 -12.52 -18.88 4.95
N PHE A 186 -11.18 -18.74 4.94
CA PHE A 186 -10.52 -17.43 4.80
C PHE A 186 -10.62 -16.90 3.38
N ASP A 187 -10.39 -17.74 2.38
CA ASP A 187 -10.53 -17.42 0.97
C ASP A 187 -11.97 -17.01 0.63
N GLU A 188 -12.96 -17.77 1.13
CA GLU A 188 -14.38 -17.45 0.94
C GLU A 188 -14.79 -16.13 1.60
N ALA A 189 -14.34 -15.87 2.83
CA ALA A 189 -14.63 -14.63 3.54
C ALA A 189 -13.97 -13.42 2.84
N ASN A 190 -12.71 -13.54 2.44
CA ASN A 190 -11.98 -12.50 1.69
C ASN A 190 -12.68 -12.22 0.35
N PHE A 191 -13.04 -13.25 -0.40
CA PHE A 191 -13.76 -13.08 -1.66
C PHE A 191 -15.13 -12.46 -1.47
N ALA A 192 -15.89 -12.87 -0.45
CA ALA A 192 -17.21 -12.29 -0.15
C ALA A 192 -17.12 -10.78 0.09
N PHE A 193 -16.09 -10.32 0.77
CA PHE A 193 -15.89 -8.90 1.05
C PHE A 193 -15.22 -8.17 -0.13
N TYR A 194 -13.97 -8.49 -0.46
CA TYR A 194 -13.20 -7.75 -1.48
C TYR A 194 -13.62 -8.07 -2.91
N GLY A 195 -13.96 -9.32 -3.20
CA GLY A 195 -14.35 -9.76 -4.54
C GLY A 195 -15.78 -9.37 -4.86
N LYS A 196 -16.73 -9.88 -4.08
CA LYS A 196 -18.16 -9.76 -4.38
C LYS A 196 -18.73 -8.40 -4.00
N LEU A 197 -18.50 -7.95 -2.75
CA LEU A 197 -19.08 -6.69 -2.27
C LEU A 197 -18.40 -5.46 -2.90
N LEU A 198 -17.07 -5.37 -2.85
CA LEU A 198 -16.36 -4.17 -3.29
C LEU A 198 -16.17 -4.11 -4.81
N ARG A 199 -15.80 -5.22 -5.46
CA ARG A 199 -15.52 -5.25 -6.91
C ARG A 199 -16.68 -5.71 -7.75
N GLY A 200 -17.80 -6.19 -7.14
CA GLY A 200 -18.97 -6.67 -7.87
C GLY A 200 -18.73 -7.97 -8.65
N GLN A 201 -17.70 -8.74 -8.30
CA GLN A 201 -17.39 -9.99 -8.97
C GLN A 201 -18.40 -11.08 -8.53
N PRO A 202 -19.21 -11.66 -9.43
CA PRO A 202 -20.29 -12.56 -9.03
C PRO A 202 -19.78 -13.91 -8.50
N GLU A 203 -18.69 -14.42 -9.07
CA GLU A 203 -18.13 -15.75 -8.77
C GLU A 203 -16.61 -15.70 -8.63
N GLN A 204 -16.07 -16.53 -7.73
CA GLN A 204 -14.65 -16.72 -7.55
C GLN A 204 -14.07 -17.47 -8.77
N ARG A 205 -12.88 -17.07 -9.22
CA ARG A 205 -12.16 -17.81 -10.27
C ARG A 205 -11.89 -19.25 -9.82
N PRO A 206 -11.95 -20.24 -10.72
CA PRO A 206 -11.63 -21.63 -10.40
C PRO A 206 -10.28 -21.77 -9.68
N ARG A 207 -10.22 -22.60 -8.66
CA ARG A 207 -9.02 -22.77 -7.81
C ARG A 207 -7.74 -23.06 -8.61
N TRP A 208 -7.83 -23.87 -9.66
CA TRP A 208 -6.65 -24.18 -10.49
C TRP A 208 -6.09 -22.95 -11.22
N LYS A 209 -6.93 -22.00 -11.66
CA LYS A 209 -6.47 -20.75 -12.27
C LYS A 209 -5.77 -19.85 -11.25
N ARG A 210 -6.32 -19.77 -10.04
CA ARG A 210 -5.70 -18.99 -8.94
C ARG A 210 -4.37 -19.61 -8.49
N ALA A 211 -4.26 -20.96 -8.49
CA ALA A 211 -3.01 -21.65 -8.21
C ALA A 211 -1.93 -21.36 -9.27
N ILE A 212 -2.31 -21.21 -10.55
CA ILE A 212 -1.39 -20.78 -11.60
C ILE A 212 -0.93 -19.34 -11.35
N ASP A 213 -1.87 -18.41 -11.08
CA ASP A 213 -1.52 -17.00 -10.80
C ASP A 213 -0.53 -16.91 -9.61
N HIS A 214 -0.77 -17.72 -8.58
CA HIS A 214 0.11 -17.76 -7.40
C HIS A 214 1.51 -18.33 -7.73
N ALA A 215 1.58 -19.39 -8.54
CA ALA A 215 2.84 -19.95 -9.03
C ALA A 215 3.60 -18.95 -9.92
N GLU A 216 2.89 -18.22 -10.79
CA GLU A 216 3.47 -17.18 -11.64
C GLU A 216 4.02 -16.01 -10.80
N GLY A 217 3.38 -15.66 -9.69
CA GLY A 217 3.88 -14.64 -8.77
C GLY A 217 5.27 -14.95 -8.18
N GLY A 218 5.57 -16.24 -7.96
CA GLY A 218 6.86 -16.69 -7.40
C GLY A 218 7.86 -17.22 -8.44
N LEU A 219 7.38 -17.83 -9.51
CA LEU A 219 8.19 -18.56 -10.49
C LEU A 219 8.03 -18.03 -11.92
N GLY A 220 7.39 -16.88 -12.11
CA GLY A 220 7.01 -16.35 -13.43
C GLY A 220 8.19 -16.23 -14.40
N GLU A 221 9.34 -15.76 -13.93
CA GLU A 221 10.56 -15.65 -14.75
C GLU A 221 11.05 -17.01 -15.26
N LEU A 222 11.02 -18.04 -14.41
CA LEU A 222 11.42 -19.40 -14.80
C LEU A 222 10.42 -20.03 -15.79
N ILE A 223 9.13 -19.83 -15.55
CA ILE A 223 8.05 -20.29 -16.44
C ILE A 223 8.18 -19.54 -17.77
N GLY A 224 8.41 -18.23 -17.74
CA GLY A 224 8.64 -17.39 -18.90
C GLY A 224 9.84 -17.83 -19.73
N ALA A 225 10.97 -18.16 -19.11
CA ALA A 225 12.13 -18.69 -19.79
C ALA A 225 11.82 -19.98 -20.57
N SER A 226 11.14 -20.93 -19.95
CA SER A 226 10.69 -22.17 -20.60
C SER A 226 9.67 -21.94 -21.72
N TYR A 227 8.80 -20.95 -21.56
CA TYR A 227 7.84 -20.55 -22.60
C TYR A 227 8.55 -19.94 -23.81
N VAL A 228 9.50 -19.03 -23.59
CA VAL A 228 10.28 -18.37 -24.64
C VAL A 228 11.06 -19.40 -25.44
N GLU A 229 11.74 -20.33 -24.79
CA GLU A 229 12.51 -21.40 -25.45
C GLU A 229 11.65 -22.22 -26.41
N ARG A 230 10.38 -22.48 -26.09
CA ARG A 230 9.50 -23.39 -26.84
C ARG A 230 8.58 -22.70 -27.83
N TYR A 231 8.13 -21.50 -27.52
CA TYR A 231 6.99 -20.85 -28.18
C TYR A 231 7.27 -19.43 -28.68
N PHE A 232 8.44 -18.85 -28.40
CA PHE A 232 8.77 -17.49 -28.81
C PHE A 232 9.99 -17.50 -29.75
N PRO A 233 9.77 -17.61 -31.08
CA PRO A 233 10.86 -17.68 -32.06
C PRO A 233 11.71 -16.39 -32.06
N PRO A 234 12.99 -16.48 -32.46
CA PRO A 234 13.92 -15.34 -32.48
C PRO A 234 13.43 -14.14 -33.30
N GLU A 235 12.70 -14.38 -34.38
CA GLU A 235 12.11 -13.33 -35.22
C GLU A 235 11.07 -12.49 -34.50
N ASN A 236 10.29 -13.08 -33.58
CA ASN A 236 9.35 -12.35 -32.75
C ASN A 236 10.09 -11.45 -31.75
N LYS A 237 11.22 -11.92 -31.22
CA LYS A 237 12.08 -11.12 -30.34
C LYS A 237 12.63 -9.91 -31.10
N ALA A 238 13.17 -10.10 -32.31
CA ALA A 238 13.69 -9.03 -33.13
C ALA A 238 12.62 -7.98 -33.48
N ALA A 239 11.39 -8.41 -33.80
CA ALA A 239 10.27 -7.51 -34.03
C ALA A 239 9.88 -6.69 -32.79
N MET A 240 9.94 -7.29 -31.59
CA MET A 240 9.70 -6.56 -30.33
C MET A 240 10.82 -5.55 -30.02
N GLU A 241 12.08 -5.91 -30.28
CA GLU A 241 13.22 -5.01 -30.11
C GLU A 241 13.12 -3.80 -31.06
N GLU A 242 12.72 -4.02 -32.31
CA GLU A 242 12.45 -2.94 -33.29
C GLU A 242 11.29 -2.04 -32.81
N LEU A 243 10.19 -2.62 -32.31
CA LEU A 243 9.07 -1.86 -31.73
C LEU A 243 9.52 -0.97 -30.57
N VAL A 244 10.33 -1.50 -29.66
CA VAL A 244 10.86 -0.73 -28.51
C VAL A 244 11.74 0.42 -28.99
N GLU A 245 12.58 0.21 -30.01
CA GLU A 245 13.44 1.28 -30.55
C GLU A 245 12.63 2.36 -31.26
N ASN A 246 11.59 1.98 -31.98
CA ASN A 246 10.65 2.94 -32.60
C ASN A 246 9.91 3.76 -31.53
N LEU A 247 9.50 3.15 -30.40
CA LEU A 247 8.90 3.87 -29.28
C LEU A 247 9.88 4.84 -28.62
N ARG A 248 11.14 4.44 -28.41
CA ARG A 248 12.19 5.33 -27.86
C ARG A 248 12.41 6.54 -28.76
N THR A 249 12.48 6.31 -30.07
CA THR A 249 12.63 7.38 -31.05
C THR A 249 11.45 8.36 -31.01
N ALA A 250 10.22 7.85 -30.98
CA ALA A 250 9.02 8.68 -30.92
C ALA A 250 8.94 9.50 -29.61
N LEU A 251 9.29 8.90 -28.48
CA LEU A 251 9.32 9.59 -27.17
C LEU A 251 10.44 10.64 -27.10
N GLY A 252 11.56 10.45 -27.81
CA GLY A 252 12.63 11.43 -27.89
C GLY A 252 12.33 12.64 -28.80
N GLN A 253 11.24 12.57 -29.59
CA GLN A 253 10.79 13.64 -30.48
C GLN A 253 9.62 14.45 -29.88
N SER A 254 9.04 14.02 -28.77
CA SER A 254 7.96 14.69 -28.05
C SER A 254 8.50 15.60 -26.93
#